data_bc05ebc4205db78b07ceae965f5c419c
#
_entry.id   bc05ebc4205db78b07ceae965f5c419c
#
_cell.length_a   1.000
_cell.length_b   1.000
_cell.length_c   1.000
_cell.angle_alpha   90.00
_cell.angle_beta   90.00
_cell.angle_gamma   90.00
#
_symmetry.space_group_name_H-M   'P 1'
#
loop_
_entity.id
_entity.type
_entity.pdbx_description
1 polymer ?
#
loop_
_entity_poly.entity_id
_entity_poly.type
_entity_poly.pdbx_seq_one_letter_code
_entity_poly.pdbx_strand_id
1 'polypeptide(L)'
;MRDVLKYSFFWGFYAMPHTRLSIRLDFANGNRIGPGKIALLEAIEAKGSITAAARHLAMCYRRAWLLAQDINNTLEQPAITTTRGGANGSTGAMVTPVGKKVIKYYRYIENATHMSAYNERLAIGRLLRLK
;
A
#
# COMPACT_ATOMS: atom_id res chain seq x y z
N MET A 1 10.08 13.43 2.51
CA MET A 1 10.26 13.53 3.97
C MET A 1 9.20 12.77 4.71
N ARG A 2 7.96 12.93 4.32
CA ARG A 2 6.85 12.17 4.87
C ARG A 2 7.06 10.67 4.77
N ASP A 3 7.62 10.23 3.64
CA ASP A 3 7.87 8.81 3.39
C ASP A 3 8.93 8.25 4.32
N VAL A 4 9.89 9.06 4.71
CA VAL A 4 10.93 8.64 5.65
C VAL A 4 10.31 8.28 7.00
N LEU A 5 9.38 9.10 7.49
CA LEU A 5 8.69 8.82 8.76
C LEU A 5 7.77 7.61 8.64
N LYS A 6 7.08 7.48 7.51
CA LYS A 6 6.18 6.36 7.27
C LYS A 6 6.91 5.03 7.28
N TYR A 7 8.10 5.00 6.72
CA TYR A 7 8.90 3.79 6.64
C TYR A 7 9.95 3.68 7.74
N SER A 8 10.11 4.69 8.58
CA SER A 8 11.16 4.73 9.59
C SER A 8 11.10 3.54 10.54
N PHE A 9 9.88 3.07 10.85
CA PHE A 9 9.69 1.91 11.71
C PHE A 9 10.36 0.68 11.12
N PHE A 10 10.21 0.47 9.80
CA PHE A 10 10.83 -0.64 9.11
C PHE A 10 12.31 -0.37 8.83
N TRP A 11 12.62 0.87 8.51
CA TRP A 11 13.95 1.25 8.04
C TRP A 11 14.95 1.46 9.16
N GLY A 12 14.47 1.66 10.37
CA GLY A 12 15.34 1.78 11.53
C GLY A 12 16.19 0.54 11.74
N PHE A 13 15.66 -0.61 11.39
CA PHE A 13 16.40 -1.86 11.49
C PHE A 13 17.33 -2.10 10.31
N TYR A 14 17.00 -1.56 9.17
CA TYR A 14 17.72 -1.89 7.95
C TYR A 14 18.83 -0.90 7.66
N ALA A 15 18.83 0.23 8.34
CA ALA A 15 19.86 1.25 8.22
C ALA A 15 20.46 1.32 6.84
N MET A 16 19.63 1.14 5.82
CA MET A 16 20.08 1.04 4.45
C MET A 16 20.22 2.41 3.88
N PRO A 17 21.42 2.87 3.70
CA PRO A 17 21.61 4.24 3.31
C PRO A 17 21.01 4.58 1.96
N HIS A 18 20.91 3.64 1.06
CA HIS A 18 20.66 4.03 -0.33
C HIS A 18 19.72 3.12 -1.10
N THR A 19 19.10 2.12 -0.46
CA THR A 19 18.21 1.22 -1.17
C THR A 19 16.87 1.05 -0.45
N ARG A 20 15.82 1.05 -1.23
CA ARG A 20 14.47 0.74 -0.77
C ARG A 20 13.88 -0.28 -1.73
N LEU A 21 13.34 -1.34 -1.19
CA LEU A 21 12.69 -2.35 -2.01
C LEU A 21 11.21 -1.98 -2.18
N SER A 22 10.77 -1.94 -3.42
CA SER A 22 9.39 -1.70 -3.76
C SER A 22 8.87 -2.88 -4.55
N ILE A 23 7.82 -3.52 -4.08
CA ILE A 23 7.32 -4.77 -4.63
C ILE A 23 5.98 -4.54 -5.31
N ARG A 24 5.84 -5.08 -6.51
CA ARG A 24 4.59 -5.08 -7.24
C ARG A 24 4.27 -6.50 -7.66
N LEU A 25 3.05 -6.94 -7.38
CA LEU A 25 2.56 -8.24 -7.82
C LEU A 25 1.78 -8.04 -9.11
N ASP A 26 2.23 -8.67 -10.18
CA ASP A 26 1.56 -8.66 -11.47
C ASP A 26 0.84 -9.99 -11.64
N PHE A 27 -0.45 -9.94 -11.94
CA PHE A 27 -1.29 -11.13 -12.01
C PHE A 27 -1.59 -11.55 -13.45
N ALA A 28 -1.95 -12.83 -13.61
CA ALA A 28 -2.23 -13.38 -14.92
C ALA A 28 -3.38 -12.67 -15.64
N ASN A 29 -4.30 -12.06 -14.90
CA ASN A 29 -5.42 -11.32 -15.48
C ASN A 29 -5.04 -9.91 -15.97
N GLY A 30 -3.77 -9.55 -15.90
CA GLY A 30 -3.28 -8.26 -16.35
C GLY A 30 -3.32 -7.16 -15.28
N ASN A 31 -3.90 -7.42 -14.14
CA ASN A 31 -3.99 -6.47 -13.05
C ASN A 31 -2.76 -6.57 -12.14
N ARG A 32 -2.59 -5.59 -11.28
CA ARG A 32 -1.41 -5.54 -10.41
C ARG A 32 -1.75 -4.90 -9.07
N ILE A 33 -1.01 -5.30 -8.05
CA ILE A 33 -1.10 -4.68 -6.72
C ILE A 33 0.32 -4.34 -6.28
N GLY A 34 0.53 -3.08 -5.92
CA GLY A 34 1.80 -2.59 -5.44
C GLY A 34 1.62 -1.68 -4.23
N PRO A 35 2.67 -0.94 -3.86
CA PRO A 35 2.65 -0.15 -2.62
C PRO A 35 1.53 0.86 -2.53
N GLY A 36 1.18 1.51 -3.65
CA GLY A 36 0.14 2.53 -3.65
C GLY A 36 -1.23 1.97 -3.31
N LYS A 37 -1.58 0.82 -3.87
CA LYS A 37 -2.86 0.18 -3.61
C LYS A 37 -2.94 -0.36 -2.18
N ILE A 38 -1.85 -0.91 -1.68
CA ILE A 38 -1.79 -1.39 -0.30
C ILE A 38 -1.91 -0.22 0.67
N ALA A 39 -1.21 0.88 0.41
CA ALA A 39 -1.33 2.07 1.24
C ALA A 39 -2.76 2.60 1.26
N LEU A 40 -3.46 2.55 0.12
CA LEU A 40 -4.86 2.96 0.06
C LEU A 40 -5.74 2.06 0.91
N LEU A 41 -5.57 0.74 0.82
CA LEU A 41 -6.33 -0.19 1.65
C LEU A 41 -6.12 0.09 3.13
N GLU A 42 -4.88 0.27 3.53
CA GLU A 42 -4.57 0.57 4.93
C GLU A 42 -5.17 1.90 5.37
N ALA A 43 -5.12 2.91 4.50
CA ALA A 43 -5.68 4.22 4.81
C ALA A 43 -7.22 4.16 4.93
N ILE A 44 -7.88 3.39 4.08
CA ILE A 44 -9.33 3.20 4.17
C ILE A 44 -9.69 2.51 5.49
N GLU A 45 -8.93 1.49 5.85
CA GLU A 45 -9.15 0.79 7.11
C GLU A 45 -9.02 1.73 8.31
N ALA A 46 -8.03 2.60 8.29
CA ALA A 46 -7.77 3.53 9.38
C ALA A 46 -8.75 4.71 9.41
N LYS A 47 -9.19 5.19 8.26
CA LYS A 47 -9.93 6.46 8.16
C LYS A 47 -11.42 6.29 7.91
N GLY A 48 -11.85 5.15 7.44
CA GLY A 48 -13.27 4.85 7.27
C GLY A 48 -13.95 5.44 6.05
N SER A 49 -13.22 6.10 5.15
CA SER A 49 -13.79 6.61 3.89
C SER A 49 -12.68 6.78 2.85
N ILE A 50 -13.08 6.73 1.58
CA ILE A 50 -12.13 6.97 0.48
C ILE A 50 -11.67 8.43 0.49
N THR A 51 -12.56 9.36 0.81
CA THR A 51 -12.22 10.78 0.88
C THR A 51 -11.14 11.03 1.94
N ALA A 52 -11.32 10.49 3.14
CA ALA A 52 -10.35 10.68 4.23
C ALA A 52 -9.04 9.96 3.93
N ALA A 53 -9.11 8.77 3.32
CA ALA A 53 -7.92 8.03 2.92
C ALA A 53 -7.12 8.80 1.86
N ALA A 54 -7.80 9.34 0.85
CA ALA A 54 -7.16 10.14 -0.19
C ALA A 54 -6.45 11.35 0.41
N ARG A 55 -7.12 12.05 1.33
CA ARG A 55 -6.53 13.21 2.01
C ARG A 55 -5.28 12.80 2.79
N HIS A 56 -5.36 11.68 3.51
CA HIS A 56 -4.24 11.17 4.27
C HIS A 56 -3.03 10.85 3.39
N LEU A 57 -3.28 10.33 2.19
CA LEU A 57 -2.23 9.94 1.24
C LEU A 57 -1.83 11.07 0.30
N ALA A 58 -2.42 12.26 0.46
CA ALA A 58 -2.17 13.42 -0.39
C ALA A 58 -2.42 13.14 -1.86
N MET A 59 -3.51 12.45 -2.15
CA MET A 59 -3.94 12.22 -3.52
C MET A 59 -5.35 12.75 -3.71
N CYS A 60 -5.73 13.05 -4.96
CA CYS A 60 -7.09 13.52 -5.23
C CYS A 60 -8.07 12.35 -5.08
N TYR A 61 -9.34 12.70 -4.80
CA TYR A 61 -10.37 11.70 -4.60
C TYR A 61 -10.54 10.78 -5.81
N ARG A 62 -10.53 11.38 -7.01
CA ARG A 62 -10.70 10.60 -8.24
C ARG A 62 -9.67 9.51 -8.38
N ARG A 63 -8.41 9.82 -8.09
CA ARG A 63 -7.34 8.83 -8.15
C ARG A 63 -7.57 7.72 -7.13
N ALA A 64 -7.90 8.08 -5.89
CA ALA A 64 -8.16 7.10 -4.85
C ALA A 64 -9.32 6.19 -5.23
N TRP A 65 -10.39 6.78 -5.78
CA TRP A 65 -11.56 6.02 -6.21
C TRP A 65 -11.21 5.03 -7.33
N LEU A 66 -10.43 5.48 -8.32
CA LEU A 66 -10.00 4.61 -9.42
C LEU A 66 -9.13 3.47 -8.93
N LEU A 67 -8.21 3.74 -8.00
CA LEU A 67 -7.38 2.70 -7.40
C LEU A 67 -8.23 1.70 -6.62
N ALA A 68 -9.23 2.16 -5.90
CA ALA A 68 -10.15 1.29 -5.16
C ALA A 68 -10.92 0.39 -6.12
N GLN A 69 -11.39 0.93 -7.24
CA GLN A 69 -12.07 0.14 -8.27
C GLN A 69 -11.12 -0.90 -8.88
N ASP A 70 -9.88 -0.51 -9.15
CA ASP A 70 -8.90 -1.45 -9.71
C ASP A 70 -8.63 -2.60 -8.75
N ILE A 71 -8.53 -2.33 -7.46
CA ILE A 71 -8.34 -3.37 -6.46
C ILE A 71 -9.51 -4.35 -6.49
N ASN A 72 -10.73 -3.83 -6.45
CA ASN A 72 -11.91 -4.69 -6.45
C ASN A 72 -12.05 -5.49 -7.75
N ASN A 73 -11.66 -4.89 -8.88
CA ASN A 73 -11.71 -5.58 -10.16
C ASN A 73 -10.64 -6.65 -10.29
N THR A 74 -9.59 -6.58 -9.50
CA THR A 74 -8.51 -7.57 -9.52
C THR A 74 -8.90 -8.86 -8.82
N LEU A 75 -9.75 -8.75 -7.81
CA LEU A 75 -10.08 -9.86 -6.91
C LEU A 75 -11.44 -10.42 -7.24
N GLU A 76 -11.63 -11.71 -6.94
CA GLU A 76 -12.91 -12.36 -7.13
C GLU A 76 -13.98 -11.75 -6.23
N GLN A 77 -13.62 -11.44 -4.98
CA GLN A 77 -14.50 -10.77 -4.05
C GLN A 77 -13.94 -9.39 -3.70
N PRO A 78 -14.80 -8.41 -3.44
CA PRO A 78 -14.31 -7.05 -3.20
C PRO A 78 -13.45 -6.94 -1.94
N ALA A 79 -12.40 -6.18 -2.04
CA ALA A 79 -11.57 -5.83 -0.89
C ALA A 79 -12.11 -4.61 -0.14
N ILE A 80 -12.92 -3.81 -0.82
CA ILE A 80 -13.46 -2.55 -0.29
C ILE A 80 -14.96 -2.54 -0.55
N THR A 81 -15.73 -2.26 0.49
CA THR A 81 -17.17 -1.99 0.36
C THR A 81 -17.45 -0.57 0.81
N THR A 82 -18.44 0.05 0.17
CA THR A 82 -18.85 1.40 0.54
C THR A 82 -20.23 1.34 1.19
N THR A 83 -20.46 2.23 2.14
CA THR A 83 -21.74 2.36 2.80
C THR A 83 -22.30 3.75 2.53
N ARG A 84 -23.56 3.81 2.18
CA ARG A 84 -24.27 5.07 2.07
C ARG A 84 -25.01 5.35 3.37
N GLY A 85 -25.10 6.63 3.70
CA GLY A 85 -26.13 7.01 4.61
C GLY A 85 -25.75 7.09 6.04
N GLY A 86 -24.70 7.76 6.31
CA GLY A 86 -24.60 8.40 7.61
C GLY A 86 -25.65 9.48 7.69
N ALA A 87 -25.92 9.99 8.87
CA ALA A 87 -26.87 11.05 9.13
C ALA A 87 -26.64 12.28 8.24
N ASN A 88 -25.44 12.42 7.69
CA ASN A 88 -25.04 13.55 6.84
C ASN A 88 -24.98 13.20 5.37
N GLY A 89 -25.45 12.03 4.97
CA GLY A 89 -25.32 11.58 3.59
C GLY A 89 -23.90 11.24 3.17
N SER A 90 -22.94 11.21 4.09
CA SER A 90 -21.57 10.89 3.78
C SER A 90 -21.42 9.39 3.49
N THR A 91 -20.49 9.06 2.57
CA THR A 91 -20.22 7.69 2.18
C THR A 91 -19.04 7.15 2.96
N GLY A 92 -19.25 6.08 3.73
CA GLY A 92 -18.18 5.38 4.38
C GLY A 92 -17.59 4.31 3.48
N ALA A 93 -16.43 3.82 3.85
CA ALA A 93 -15.78 2.71 3.17
C ALA A 93 -15.12 1.81 4.21
N MET A 94 -15.17 0.51 3.93
CA MET A 94 -14.60 -0.50 4.82
C MET A 94 -13.75 -1.46 4.03
N VAL A 95 -12.69 -1.94 4.65
CA VAL A 95 -11.89 -3.03 4.10
C VAL A 95 -12.52 -4.35 4.55
N THR A 96 -12.83 -5.21 3.58
CA THR A 96 -13.44 -6.51 3.84
C THR A 96 -12.42 -7.49 4.42
N PRO A 97 -12.87 -8.67 4.92
CA PRO A 97 -11.92 -9.71 5.31
C PRO A 97 -10.95 -10.11 4.20
N VAL A 98 -11.43 -10.12 2.94
CA VAL A 98 -10.55 -10.39 1.78
C VAL A 98 -9.50 -9.29 1.67
N GLY A 99 -9.90 -8.02 1.78
CA GLY A 99 -8.97 -6.90 1.73
C GLY A 99 -7.93 -6.96 2.84
N LYS A 100 -8.34 -7.36 4.03
CA LYS A 100 -7.41 -7.51 5.16
C LYS A 100 -6.40 -8.62 4.90
N LYS A 101 -6.80 -9.70 4.26
CA LYS A 101 -5.88 -10.77 3.86
C LYS A 101 -4.87 -10.27 2.83
N VAL A 102 -5.33 -9.48 1.87
CA VAL A 102 -4.44 -8.91 0.85
C VAL A 102 -3.36 -8.06 1.52
N ILE A 103 -3.75 -7.20 2.45
CA ILE A 103 -2.79 -6.37 3.20
C ILE A 103 -1.80 -7.26 3.94
N LYS A 104 -2.31 -8.23 4.68
CA LYS A 104 -1.49 -9.12 5.51
C LYS A 104 -0.47 -9.88 4.66
N TYR A 105 -0.92 -10.49 3.57
CA TYR A 105 -0.03 -11.26 2.72
C TYR A 105 0.99 -10.38 2.00
N TYR A 106 0.57 -9.22 1.53
CA TYR A 106 1.50 -8.31 0.88
C TYR A 106 2.59 -7.84 1.84
N ARG A 107 2.22 -7.46 3.05
CA ARG A 107 3.20 -7.03 4.06
C ARG A 107 4.13 -8.15 4.46
N TYR A 108 3.63 -9.39 4.50
CA TYR A 108 4.48 -10.54 4.75
C TYR A 108 5.51 -10.74 3.63
N ILE A 109 5.06 -10.68 2.37
CA ILE A 109 5.95 -10.82 1.22
C ILE A 109 7.02 -9.73 1.24
N GLU A 110 6.59 -8.51 1.49
CA GLU A 110 7.50 -7.37 1.56
C GLU A 110 8.57 -7.58 2.62
N ASN A 111 8.16 -7.97 3.82
CA ASN A 111 9.08 -8.19 4.93
C ASN A 111 10.04 -9.34 4.65
N ALA A 112 9.52 -10.46 4.15
CA ALA A 112 10.35 -11.62 3.82
C ALA A 112 11.37 -11.28 2.74
N THR A 113 10.97 -10.48 1.74
CA THR A 113 11.86 -10.08 0.66
C THR A 113 12.95 -9.13 1.17
N HIS A 114 12.61 -8.23 2.06
CA HIS A 114 13.60 -7.35 2.67
C HIS A 114 14.67 -8.15 3.40
N MET A 115 14.28 -9.23 4.06
CA MET A 115 15.22 -10.05 4.83
C MET A 115 16.07 -10.94 3.94
N SER A 116 15.51 -11.47 2.86
CA SER A 116 16.13 -12.55 2.10
C SER A 116 17.35 -12.14 1.28
N ALA A 117 17.40 -10.89 0.82
CA ALA A 117 18.49 -10.42 -0.04
C ALA A 117 19.15 -9.16 0.52
N TYR A 118 19.27 -9.11 1.81
CA TYR A 118 19.80 -7.93 2.50
C TYR A 118 21.23 -7.60 2.06
N ASN A 119 22.11 -8.62 2.05
CA ASN A 119 23.52 -8.40 1.71
C ASN A 119 23.69 -7.93 0.27
N GLU A 120 22.93 -8.51 -0.65
CA GLU A 120 22.99 -8.13 -2.06
C GLU A 120 22.50 -6.70 -2.26
N ARG A 121 21.43 -6.31 -1.59
CA ARG A 121 20.94 -4.93 -1.66
C ARG A 121 21.97 -3.95 -1.10
N LEU A 122 22.59 -4.33 0.01
CA LEU A 122 23.64 -3.51 0.61
C LEU A 122 24.82 -3.35 -0.36
N ALA A 123 25.20 -4.44 -1.02
CA ALA A 123 26.29 -4.43 -1.98
C ALA A 123 25.99 -3.48 -3.17
N ILE A 124 24.77 -3.53 -3.71
CA ILE A 124 24.35 -2.63 -4.78
C ILE A 124 24.37 -1.18 -4.29
N GLY A 125 23.91 -0.95 -3.07
CA GLY A 125 23.90 0.39 -2.49
C GLY A 125 25.29 1.02 -2.43
N ARG A 126 26.31 0.19 -2.18
CA ARG A 126 27.70 0.66 -2.15
C ARG A 126 28.26 1.01 -3.52
N LEU A 127 27.61 0.56 -4.58
CA LEU A 127 28.02 0.88 -5.95
C LEU A 127 27.41 2.17 -6.48
N LEU A 128 26.53 2.79 -5.69
CA LEU A 128 25.86 4.01 -6.15
C LEU A 128 26.84 5.15 -6.31
N ARG A 129 26.60 5.95 -7.34
CA ARG A 129 27.34 7.19 -7.51
C ARG A 129 26.79 8.20 -6.50
N LEU A 130 27.63 8.67 -5.61
CA LEU A 130 27.28 9.70 -4.64
C LEU A 130 27.69 11.05 -5.18
N LYS A 131 26.83 12.03 -4.95
CA LYS A 131 27.12 13.40 -5.34
C LYS A 131 28.09 14.06 -4.37
#